data_9f0c233d487d825b14d11d7eb4847491
#
_entry.id   9f0c233d487d825b14d11d7eb4847491
#
_cell.length_a   1.000
_cell.length_b   1.000
_cell.length_c   1.000
_cell.angle_alpha   90.00
_cell.angle_beta   90.00
_cell.angle_gamma   90.00
#
_symmetry.space_group_name_H-M   'P 1'
#
loop_
_entity.id
_entity.type
_entity.pdbx_description
1 polymer ?
#
loop_
_entity_poly.entity_id
_entity_poly.type
_entity_poly.pdbx_seq_one_letter_code
_entity_poly.pdbx_strand_id
1 'polypeptide(L)'
;MDYTLQKTFTFLLFIGIGLLLKFKFGSKEELTGIKKIILNLALPATIFIALLGVQIDAALLSLPIMALALNILLFLLFPYLMPLTGIKRDTPEYRTARLLVPSLAPGLSCFPFVLEFLGETYLAKAAMADLGNKVFVLIILYLVAMNWYYRKRAITDRSRAAKLKSLTMATISEPVNIFIVIALILVFFGFKMESLPFFISDTLTRLSVIMTPLVL
;
A
#
# COMPACT_ATOMS: atom_id res chain seq x y z
N MET A 1 -3.12 16.42 29.78
CA MET A 1 -3.71 16.19 28.44
C MET A 1 -3.27 14.81 28.01
N ASP A 2 -4.20 13.92 27.72
CA ASP A 2 -3.86 12.53 27.42
C ASP A 2 -2.92 12.44 26.19
N TYR A 3 -1.92 11.59 26.26
CA TYR A 3 -0.94 11.39 25.19
C TYR A 3 -1.59 11.17 23.81
N THR A 4 -2.73 10.46 23.79
CA THR A 4 -3.52 10.24 22.58
C THR A 4 -4.11 11.54 22.03
N LEU A 5 -4.58 12.43 22.90
CA LEU A 5 -5.11 13.75 22.49
C LEU A 5 -4.02 14.64 21.89
N GLN A 6 -2.82 14.63 22.46
CA GLN A 6 -1.67 15.39 21.90
C GLN A 6 -1.32 14.89 20.49
N LYS A 7 -1.23 13.58 20.30
CA LYS A 7 -0.98 12.98 18.98
C LYS A 7 -2.07 13.34 17.96
N THR A 8 -3.33 13.27 18.38
CA THR A 8 -4.46 13.64 17.51
C THR A 8 -4.37 15.11 17.10
N PHE A 9 -4.05 15.99 18.05
CA PHE A 9 -3.88 17.42 17.77
C PHE A 9 -2.73 17.67 16.78
N THR A 10 -1.58 17.03 16.99
CA THR A 10 -0.41 17.14 16.09
C THR A 10 -0.76 16.66 14.68
N PHE A 11 -1.47 15.53 14.59
CA PHE A 11 -1.92 14.97 13.31
C PHE A 11 -2.87 15.94 12.57
N LEU A 12 -3.87 16.49 13.26
CA LEU A 12 -4.79 17.47 12.70
C LEU A 12 -4.08 18.77 12.29
N LEU A 13 -3.06 19.17 13.06
CA LEU A 13 -2.24 20.34 12.75
C LEU A 13 -1.46 20.15 11.44
N PHE A 14 -0.85 18.98 11.22
CA PHE A 14 -0.20 18.68 9.95
C PHE A 14 -1.18 18.70 8.76
N ILE A 15 -2.37 18.13 8.92
CA ILE A 15 -3.43 18.22 7.89
C ILE A 15 -3.79 19.68 7.62
N GLY A 16 -3.95 20.49 8.67
CA GLY A 16 -4.22 21.93 8.56
C GLY A 16 -3.13 22.70 7.82
N ILE A 17 -1.87 22.42 8.16
CA ILE A 17 -0.70 22.98 7.45
C ILE A 17 -0.72 22.56 5.97
N GLY A 18 -0.97 21.27 5.67
CA GLY A 18 -1.08 20.77 4.30
C GLY A 18 -2.18 21.46 3.49
N LEU A 19 -3.33 21.69 4.11
CA LEU A 19 -4.41 22.46 3.48
C LEU A 19 -4.03 23.90 3.19
N LEU A 20 -3.31 24.57 4.10
CA LEU A 20 -2.80 25.95 3.88
C LEU A 20 -1.75 25.97 2.77
N LEU A 21 -0.83 25.01 2.75
CA LEU A 21 0.19 24.88 1.72
C LEU A 21 -0.39 24.59 0.34
N LYS A 22 -1.53 23.90 0.27
CA LYS A 22 -2.24 23.64 -1.00
C LYS A 22 -2.54 24.92 -1.80
N PHE A 23 -2.80 26.04 -1.11
CA PHE A 23 -3.04 27.32 -1.79
C PHE A 23 -1.76 27.92 -2.37
N LYS A 24 -0.59 27.53 -1.87
CA LYS A 24 0.73 28.02 -2.31
C LYS A 24 1.37 27.09 -3.34
N PHE A 25 1.22 25.77 -3.16
CA PHE A 25 1.65 24.75 -4.12
C PHE A 25 0.53 24.51 -5.12
N GLY A 26 0.47 25.35 -6.17
CA GLY A 26 -0.68 25.37 -7.09
C GLY A 26 -0.65 24.30 -8.18
N SER A 27 0.51 23.65 -8.46
CA SER A 27 0.62 22.73 -9.59
C SER A 27 0.45 21.26 -9.16
N LYS A 28 -0.29 20.49 -9.99
CA LYS A 28 -0.39 19.03 -9.83
C LYS A 28 0.97 18.33 -9.94
N GLU A 29 1.92 18.95 -10.61
CA GLU A 29 3.26 18.43 -10.86
C GLU A 29 4.12 18.46 -9.60
N GLU A 30 4.06 19.52 -8.81
CA GLU A 30 4.74 19.66 -7.52
C GLU A 30 4.25 18.62 -6.52
N LEU A 31 2.93 18.45 -6.40
CA LEU A 31 2.34 17.40 -5.54
C LEU A 31 2.73 15.99 -5.99
N THR A 32 2.86 15.78 -7.30
CA THR A 32 3.32 14.49 -7.84
C THR A 32 4.78 14.24 -7.50
N GLY A 33 5.62 15.29 -7.49
CA GLY A 33 7.01 15.22 -7.03
C GLY A 33 7.12 14.78 -5.57
N ILE A 34 6.37 15.41 -4.68
CA ILE A 34 6.33 15.05 -3.25
C ILE A 34 5.88 13.60 -3.06
N LYS A 35 4.80 13.19 -3.72
CA LYS A 35 4.32 11.79 -3.69
C LYS A 35 5.39 10.79 -4.13
N LYS A 36 6.18 11.11 -5.16
CA LYS A 36 7.28 10.25 -5.62
C LYS A 36 8.37 10.10 -4.57
N ILE A 37 8.74 11.17 -3.87
CA ILE A 37 9.71 11.13 -2.78
C ILE A 37 9.19 10.24 -1.64
N ILE A 38 7.94 10.42 -1.25
CA ILE A 38 7.31 9.62 -0.18
C ILE A 38 7.31 8.14 -0.57
N LEU A 39 6.78 7.81 -1.75
CA LEU A 39 6.61 6.42 -2.19
C LEU A 39 7.93 5.69 -2.48
N ASN A 40 8.95 6.41 -2.95
CA ASN A 40 10.19 5.77 -3.38
C ASN A 40 11.32 5.84 -2.33
N LEU A 41 11.20 6.70 -1.31
CA LEU A 41 12.24 6.87 -0.30
C LEU A 41 11.69 6.73 1.12
N ALA A 42 10.78 7.60 1.55
CA ALA A 42 10.34 7.66 2.93
C ALA A 42 9.56 6.39 3.35
N LEU A 43 8.58 5.99 2.57
CA LEU A 43 7.74 4.83 2.85
C LEU A 43 8.54 3.50 2.85
N PRO A 44 9.39 3.20 1.84
CA PRO A 44 10.24 2.03 1.87
C PRO A 44 11.16 1.97 3.10
N ALA A 45 11.81 3.08 3.44
CA ALA A 45 12.67 3.16 4.62
C ALA A 45 11.91 2.89 5.92
N THR A 46 10.73 3.48 6.08
CA THR A 46 9.89 3.31 7.27
C THR A 46 9.43 1.86 7.43
N ILE A 47 8.97 1.23 6.34
CA ILE A 47 8.53 -0.17 6.37
C ILE A 47 9.71 -1.11 6.62
N PHE A 48 10.87 -0.82 6.05
CA PHE A 48 12.07 -1.60 6.26
C PHE A 48 12.49 -1.61 7.74
N ILE A 49 12.53 -0.44 8.38
CA ILE A 49 12.82 -0.33 9.82
C ILE A 49 11.79 -1.10 10.64
N ALA A 50 10.50 -0.90 10.34
CA ALA A 50 9.42 -1.56 11.05
C ALA A 50 9.52 -3.09 10.96
N LEU A 51 9.89 -3.64 9.80
CA LEU A 51 10.06 -5.08 9.62
C LEU A 51 11.31 -5.62 10.33
N LEU A 52 12.42 -4.88 10.37
CA LEU A 52 13.61 -5.28 11.15
C LEU A 52 13.38 -5.30 12.65
N GLY A 53 12.41 -4.53 13.14
CA GLY A 53 12.02 -4.47 14.55
C GLY A 53 11.05 -5.59 14.98
N VAL A 54 10.53 -6.39 14.06
CA VAL A 54 9.51 -7.43 14.34
C VAL A 54 10.08 -8.82 14.16
N GLN A 55 9.70 -9.73 15.06
CA GLN A 55 10.02 -11.16 14.88
C GLN A 55 9.14 -11.76 13.78
N ILE A 56 9.77 -12.47 12.84
CA ILE A 56 9.03 -13.21 11.81
C ILE A 56 8.50 -14.49 12.47
N ASP A 57 7.21 -14.51 12.70
CA ASP A 57 6.45 -15.68 13.16
C ASP A 57 5.43 -16.10 12.08
N ALA A 58 4.80 -17.25 12.33
CA ALA A 58 3.77 -17.77 11.45
C ALA A 58 2.57 -16.81 11.34
N ALA A 59 2.29 -16.03 12.39
CA ALA A 59 1.21 -15.04 12.39
C ALA A 59 1.52 -13.90 11.42
N LEU A 60 2.73 -13.36 11.41
CA LEU A 60 3.14 -12.32 10.47
C LEU A 60 3.09 -12.81 9.01
N LEU A 61 3.58 -14.03 8.75
CA LEU A 61 3.57 -14.64 7.41
C LEU A 61 2.17 -15.02 6.93
N SER A 62 1.21 -15.24 7.83
CA SER A 62 -0.19 -15.51 7.46
C SER A 62 -0.93 -14.27 6.96
N LEU A 63 -0.50 -13.05 7.31
CA LEU A 63 -1.19 -11.79 6.97
C LEU A 63 -1.37 -11.57 5.46
N PRO A 64 -0.37 -11.78 4.59
CA PRO A 64 -0.57 -11.67 3.14
C PRO A 64 -1.62 -12.65 2.61
N ILE A 65 -1.63 -13.87 3.15
CA ILE A 65 -2.58 -14.92 2.74
C ILE A 65 -3.99 -14.54 3.19
N MET A 66 -4.15 -14.08 4.43
CA MET A 66 -5.44 -13.63 4.96
C MET A 66 -5.98 -12.43 4.20
N ALA A 67 -5.15 -11.44 3.88
CA ALA A 67 -5.55 -10.28 3.10
C ALA A 67 -5.97 -10.67 1.68
N LEU A 68 -5.21 -11.57 1.03
CA LEU A 68 -5.57 -12.12 -0.28
C LEU A 68 -6.92 -12.86 -0.22
N ALA A 69 -7.11 -13.74 0.77
CA ALA A 69 -8.34 -14.48 0.95
C ALA A 69 -9.55 -13.57 1.22
N LEU A 70 -9.38 -12.53 2.04
CA LEU A 70 -10.42 -11.53 2.31
C LEU A 70 -10.82 -10.77 1.04
N ASN A 71 -9.85 -10.34 0.24
CA ASN A 71 -10.11 -9.63 -1.01
C ASN A 71 -10.82 -10.54 -2.04
N ILE A 72 -10.43 -11.81 -2.14
CA ILE A 72 -11.12 -12.79 -2.97
C ILE A 72 -12.55 -12.98 -2.47
N LEU A 73 -12.75 -13.13 -1.17
CA LEU A 73 -14.08 -13.29 -0.56
C LEU A 73 -14.97 -12.08 -0.86
N LEU A 74 -14.47 -10.87 -0.67
CA LEU A 74 -15.21 -9.64 -1.00
C LEU A 74 -15.56 -9.57 -2.49
N PHE A 75 -14.64 -9.95 -3.38
CA PHE A 75 -14.89 -10.00 -4.82
C PHE A 75 -15.98 -11.01 -5.21
N LEU A 76 -16.03 -12.16 -4.53
CA LEU A 76 -17.04 -13.20 -4.74
C LEU A 76 -18.39 -12.81 -4.13
N LEU A 77 -18.39 -12.14 -2.98
CA LEU A 77 -19.62 -11.67 -2.32
C LEU A 77 -20.22 -10.44 -3.00
N PHE A 78 -19.43 -9.67 -3.75
CA PHE A 78 -19.87 -8.43 -4.38
C PHE A 78 -21.18 -8.57 -5.19
N PRO A 79 -21.38 -9.59 -6.05
CA PRO A 79 -22.63 -9.75 -6.82
C PRO A 79 -23.88 -9.93 -5.95
N TYR A 80 -23.72 -10.41 -4.73
CA TYR A 80 -24.82 -10.63 -3.76
C TYR A 80 -25.11 -9.37 -2.95
N LEU A 81 -24.10 -8.53 -2.71
CA LEU A 81 -24.24 -7.27 -1.94
C LEU A 81 -24.76 -6.12 -2.82
N MET A 82 -24.43 -6.12 -4.11
CA MET A 82 -24.75 -5.04 -5.04
C MET A 82 -26.26 -4.78 -5.27
N PRO A 83 -27.16 -5.76 -5.26
CA PRO A 83 -28.60 -5.50 -5.35
C PRO A 83 -29.11 -4.54 -4.28
N LEU A 84 -28.47 -4.48 -3.11
CA LEU A 84 -28.80 -3.56 -2.01
C LEU A 84 -28.55 -2.08 -2.36
N THR A 85 -27.68 -1.80 -3.33
CA THR A 85 -27.35 -0.43 -3.77
C THR A 85 -28.17 0.07 -4.95
N GLY A 86 -29.03 -0.76 -5.53
CA GLY A 86 -29.84 -0.42 -6.71
C GLY A 86 -29.07 -0.37 -8.04
N ILE A 87 -27.76 -0.64 -8.03
CA ILE A 87 -26.93 -0.64 -9.26
C ILE A 87 -27.24 -1.90 -10.07
N LYS A 88 -27.68 -1.72 -11.33
CA LYS A 88 -27.99 -2.82 -12.23
C LYS A 88 -26.74 -3.56 -12.66
N ARG A 89 -26.83 -4.91 -12.73
CA ARG A 89 -25.77 -5.77 -13.27
C ARG A 89 -25.46 -5.36 -14.72
N ASP A 90 -24.21 -5.54 -15.14
CA ASP A 90 -23.69 -5.26 -16.49
C ASP A 90 -23.56 -3.79 -16.89
N THR A 91 -23.82 -2.84 -16.01
CA THR A 91 -23.52 -1.43 -16.22
C THR A 91 -22.00 -1.15 -16.02
N PRO A 92 -21.46 -0.07 -16.61
CA PRO A 92 -20.08 0.36 -16.35
C PRO A 92 -19.83 0.64 -14.86
N GLU A 93 -20.82 1.20 -14.17
CA GLU A 93 -20.78 1.50 -12.74
C GLU A 93 -20.64 0.22 -11.92
N TYR A 94 -21.39 -0.81 -12.24
CA TYR A 94 -21.28 -2.12 -11.59
C TYR A 94 -19.89 -2.73 -11.76
N ARG A 95 -19.34 -2.67 -12.97
CA ARG A 95 -18.00 -3.21 -13.27
C ARG A 95 -16.92 -2.44 -12.52
N THR A 96 -17.03 -1.12 -12.49
CA THR A 96 -16.10 -0.25 -11.74
C THR A 96 -16.18 -0.52 -10.24
N ALA A 97 -17.38 -0.57 -9.67
CA ALA A 97 -17.57 -0.87 -8.27
C ALA A 97 -17.04 -2.27 -7.89
N ARG A 98 -17.22 -3.27 -8.76
CA ARG A 98 -16.71 -4.63 -8.56
C ARG A 98 -15.17 -4.70 -8.52
N LEU A 99 -14.47 -3.79 -9.17
CA LEU A 99 -13.01 -3.69 -9.09
C LEU A 99 -12.57 -2.88 -7.86
N LEU A 100 -13.31 -1.83 -7.49
CA LEU A 100 -12.91 -0.92 -6.43
C LEU A 100 -13.21 -1.45 -5.03
N VAL A 101 -14.40 -2.05 -4.81
CA VAL A 101 -14.83 -2.45 -3.47
C VAL A 101 -13.91 -3.50 -2.82
N PRO A 102 -13.45 -4.55 -3.51
CA PRO A 102 -12.53 -5.50 -2.91
C PRO A 102 -11.07 -5.05 -2.93
N SER A 103 -10.74 -3.89 -3.52
CA SER A 103 -9.37 -3.40 -3.56
C SER A 103 -9.10 -2.49 -2.35
N LEU A 104 -8.39 -3.01 -1.38
CA LEU A 104 -7.87 -2.22 -0.28
C LEU A 104 -6.59 -1.51 -0.76
N ALA A 105 -6.42 -0.24 -0.42
CA ALA A 105 -5.22 0.53 -0.78
C ALA A 105 -4.67 1.25 0.45
N PRO A 106 -4.07 0.53 1.42
CA PRO A 106 -3.65 1.11 2.70
C PRO A 106 -2.45 2.05 2.57
N GLY A 107 -1.67 1.97 1.50
CA GLY A 107 -0.37 2.62 1.33
C GLY A 107 -0.27 4.04 1.88
N LEU A 108 -0.60 5.06 1.08
CA LEU A 108 -0.42 6.47 1.47
C LEU A 108 -1.40 6.93 2.57
N SER A 109 -2.60 6.36 2.62
CA SER A 109 -3.63 6.84 3.54
C SER A 109 -3.55 6.18 4.92
N CYS A 110 -3.32 4.87 4.96
CA CYS A 110 -3.40 4.09 6.19
C CYS A 110 -2.05 4.00 6.91
N PHE A 111 -0.94 3.82 6.20
CA PHE A 111 0.36 3.60 6.84
C PHE A 111 0.82 4.73 7.76
N PRO A 112 0.70 6.03 7.40
CA PRO A 112 1.03 7.11 8.32
C PRO A 112 0.18 7.09 9.58
N PHE A 113 -1.12 6.75 9.42
CA PHE A 113 -2.04 6.64 10.53
C PHE A 113 -1.68 5.48 11.46
N VAL A 114 -1.37 4.32 10.89
CA VAL A 114 -0.93 3.14 11.65
C VAL A 114 0.38 3.45 12.38
N LEU A 115 1.34 4.08 11.72
CA LEU A 115 2.62 4.45 12.33
C LEU A 115 2.42 5.40 13.52
N GLU A 116 1.62 6.45 13.34
CA GLU A 116 1.44 7.50 14.36
C GLU A 116 0.65 7.01 15.58
N PHE A 117 -0.42 6.23 15.38
CA PHE A 117 -1.31 5.83 16.46
C PHE A 117 -1.02 4.44 17.03
N LEU A 118 -0.52 3.51 16.22
CA LEU A 118 -0.29 2.12 16.60
C LEU A 118 1.20 1.75 16.69
N GLY A 119 2.07 2.50 16.02
CA GLY A 119 3.51 2.31 16.05
C GLY A 119 4.05 1.32 15.00
N GLU A 120 5.37 1.15 15.01
CA GLU A 120 6.13 0.42 13.98
C GLU A 120 5.74 -1.05 13.85
N THR A 121 5.46 -1.73 14.98
CA THR A 121 5.04 -3.15 14.98
C THR A 121 3.77 -3.37 14.16
N TYR A 122 2.79 -2.48 14.30
CA TYR A 122 1.53 -2.58 13.55
C TYR A 122 1.71 -2.10 12.12
N LEU A 123 2.62 -1.16 11.86
CA LEU A 123 3.00 -0.78 10.50
C LEU A 123 3.60 -1.96 9.74
N ALA A 124 4.51 -2.73 10.36
CA ALA A 124 5.06 -3.94 9.76
C ALA A 124 3.96 -4.96 9.40
N LYS A 125 3.01 -5.19 10.31
CA LYS A 125 1.84 -6.06 10.04
C LYS A 125 0.98 -5.54 8.89
N ALA A 126 0.70 -4.25 8.85
CA ALA A 126 -0.07 -3.63 7.78
C ALA A 126 0.65 -3.73 6.42
N ALA A 127 1.97 -3.55 6.39
CA ALA A 127 2.77 -3.71 5.18
C ALA A 127 2.77 -5.16 4.67
N MET A 128 2.83 -6.14 5.57
CA MET A 128 2.71 -7.55 5.21
C MET A 128 1.32 -7.88 4.64
N ALA A 129 0.25 -7.38 5.24
CA ALA A 129 -1.10 -7.54 4.70
C ALA A 129 -1.24 -6.90 3.31
N ASP A 130 -0.61 -5.74 3.08
CA ASP A 130 -0.63 -5.04 1.79
C ASP A 130 0.03 -5.84 0.66
N LEU A 131 1.01 -6.70 0.95
CA LEU A 131 1.55 -7.61 -0.07
C LEU A 131 0.47 -8.52 -0.66
N GLY A 132 -0.37 -9.11 0.18
CA GLY A 132 -1.50 -9.93 -0.27
C GLY A 132 -2.52 -9.14 -1.08
N ASN A 133 -2.82 -7.92 -0.64
CA ASN A 133 -3.67 -6.98 -1.36
C ASN A 133 -3.09 -6.62 -2.74
N LYS A 134 -1.80 -6.33 -2.83
CA LYS A 134 -1.13 -6.02 -4.11
C LYS A 134 -1.20 -7.20 -5.09
N VAL A 135 -0.98 -8.43 -4.63
CA VAL A 135 -1.15 -9.64 -5.45
C VAL A 135 -2.58 -9.71 -6.00
N PHE A 136 -3.58 -9.47 -5.17
CA PHE A 136 -4.97 -9.47 -5.60
C PHE A 136 -5.26 -8.39 -6.65
N VAL A 137 -4.91 -7.14 -6.37
CA VAL A 137 -5.21 -5.99 -7.23
C VAL A 137 -4.47 -6.07 -8.56
N LEU A 138 -3.17 -6.36 -8.52
CA LEU A 138 -2.31 -6.26 -9.70
C LEU A 138 -2.35 -7.52 -10.58
N ILE A 139 -2.72 -8.66 -10.02
CA ILE A 139 -2.85 -9.90 -10.80
C ILE A 139 -4.33 -10.20 -11.05
N ILE A 140 -5.12 -10.42 -10.01
CA ILE A 140 -6.49 -10.94 -10.15
C ILE A 140 -7.42 -9.87 -10.74
N LEU A 141 -7.51 -8.69 -10.11
CA LEU A 141 -8.40 -7.64 -10.62
C LEU A 141 -7.98 -7.13 -11.98
N TYR A 142 -6.67 -7.04 -12.22
CA TYR A 142 -6.17 -6.67 -13.53
C TYR A 142 -6.58 -7.67 -14.62
N LEU A 143 -6.44 -8.97 -14.38
CA LEU A 143 -6.88 -10.01 -15.32
C LEU A 143 -8.40 -9.93 -15.60
N VAL A 144 -9.19 -9.68 -14.55
CA VAL A 144 -10.64 -9.49 -14.68
C VAL A 144 -10.96 -8.26 -15.55
N ALA A 145 -10.33 -7.11 -15.24
CA ALA A 145 -10.52 -5.87 -16.00
C ALA A 145 -10.11 -6.04 -17.47
N MET A 146 -8.96 -6.67 -17.72
CA MET A 146 -8.48 -7.00 -19.06
C MET A 146 -9.44 -7.90 -19.82
N ASN A 147 -9.96 -8.95 -19.17
CA ASN A 147 -10.90 -9.84 -19.80
C ASN A 147 -12.18 -9.10 -20.23
N TRP A 148 -12.70 -8.21 -19.38
CA TRP A 148 -13.85 -7.37 -19.75
C TRP A 148 -13.55 -6.43 -20.90
N TYR A 149 -12.37 -5.80 -20.90
CA TYR A 149 -11.95 -4.88 -21.95
C TYR A 149 -11.84 -5.58 -23.31
N TYR A 150 -11.19 -6.76 -23.37
CA TYR A 150 -11.00 -7.49 -24.61
C TYR A 150 -12.29 -8.14 -25.13
N ARG A 151 -13.16 -8.64 -24.26
CA ARG A 151 -14.49 -9.13 -24.66
C ARG A 151 -15.30 -8.07 -25.39
N LYS A 152 -15.19 -6.81 -24.99
CA LYS A 152 -15.91 -5.69 -25.61
C LYS A 152 -15.34 -5.29 -26.97
N ARG A 153 -14.06 -5.59 -27.27
CA ARG A 153 -13.34 -5.11 -28.48
C ARG A 153 -12.95 -6.20 -29.46
N ALA A 154 -13.28 -7.46 -29.23
CA ALA A 154 -12.91 -8.60 -30.09
C ALA A 154 -11.41 -8.67 -30.49
N ILE A 155 -10.51 -8.24 -29.62
CA ILE A 155 -9.05 -8.16 -29.85
C ILE A 155 -8.35 -9.45 -29.41
N THR A 156 -7.48 -9.99 -30.24
CA THR A 156 -6.78 -11.27 -30.08
C THR A 156 -5.66 -11.26 -29.03
N ASP A 157 -5.39 -12.44 -28.47
CA ASP A 157 -4.68 -12.76 -27.22
C ASP A 157 -3.18 -12.38 -27.07
N ARG A 158 -2.45 -12.02 -28.12
CA ARG A 158 -0.98 -11.83 -28.06
C ARG A 158 -0.50 -10.71 -27.13
N SER A 159 -1.36 -9.77 -26.80
CA SER A 159 -1.02 -8.59 -25.95
C SER A 159 -1.16 -8.85 -24.43
N ARG A 160 -1.87 -9.91 -24.02
CA ARG A 160 -2.19 -10.15 -22.60
C ARG A 160 -0.99 -10.59 -21.77
N ALA A 161 -0.24 -11.57 -22.27
CA ALA A 161 0.92 -12.10 -21.56
C ALA A 161 2.03 -11.05 -21.39
N ALA A 162 2.29 -10.25 -22.44
CA ALA A 162 3.28 -9.18 -22.38
C ALA A 162 2.89 -8.08 -21.37
N LYS A 163 1.61 -7.69 -21.33
CA LYS A 163 1.12 -6.70 -20.37
C LYS A 163 1.11 -7.23 -18.94
N LEU A 164 0.71 -8.50 -18.73
CA LEU A 164 0.76 -9.12 -17.42
C LEU A 164 2.21 -9.17 -16.92
N LYS A 165 3.17 -9.60 -17.77
CA LYS A 165 4.59 -9.60 -17.46
C LYS A 165 5.10 -8.20 -17.08
N SER A 166 4.72 -7.16 -17.83
CA SER A 166 5.15 -5.78 -17.54
C SER A 166 4.60 -5.27 -16.20
N LEU A 167 3.37 -5.63 -15.83
CA LEU A 167 2.78 -5.25 -14.56
C LEU A 167 3.38 -6.02 -13.38
N THR A 168 3.58 -7.32 -13.53
CA THR A 168 4.25 -8.13 -12.52
C THR A 168 5.66 -7.58 -12.27
N MET A 169 6.38 -7.24 -13.35
CA MET A 169 7.69 -6.63 -13.24
C MET A 169 7.64 -5.26 -12.58
N ALA A 170 6.69 -4.40 -12.94
CA ALA A 170 6.50 -3.10 -12.30
C ALA A 170 6.20 -3.23 -10.80
N THR A 171 5.39 -4.22 -10.41
CA THR A 171 5.08 -4.52 -9.01
C THR A 171 6.31 -5.00 -8.23
N ILE A 172 7.07 -5.92 -8.81
CA ILE A 172 8.29 -6.44 -8.18
C ILE A 172 9.34 -5.32 -8.06
N SER A 173 9.40 -4.43 -9.05
CA SER A 173 10.34 -3.30 -9.08
C SER A 173 9.90 -2.11 -8.23
N GLU A 174 8.73 -2.16 -7.60
CA GLU A 174 8.28 -1.10 -6.70
C GLU A 174 9.20 -1.03 -5.46
N PRO A 175 9.78 0.13 -5.13
CA PRO A 175 10.76 0.26 -4.04
C PRO A 175 10.27 -0.32 -2.71
N VAL A 176 9.00 -0.11 -2.36
CA VAL A 176 8.40 -0.66 -1.13
C VAL A 176 8.51 -2.18 -1.09
N ASN A 177 8.18 -2.86 -2.19
CA ASN A 177 8.21 -4.32 -2.25
C ASN A 177 9.64 -4.87 -2.20
N ILE A 178 10.59 -4.19 -2.86
CA ILE A 178 12.02 -4.53 -2.80
C ILE A 178 12.51 -4.44 -1.36
N PHE A 179 12.22 -3.34 -0.66
CA PHE A 179 12.63 -3.13 0.73
C PHE A 179 11.98 -4.14 1.68
N ILE A 180 10.72 -4.52 1.47
CA ILE A 180 10.06 -5.59 2.24
C ILE A 180 10.80 -6.92 2.06
N VAL A 181 11.10 -7.31 0.82
CA VAL A 181 11.79 -8.58 0.53
C VAL A 181 13.18 -8.58 1.17
N ILE A 182 13.95 -7.49 1.02
CA ILE A 182 15.28 -7.38 1.63
C ILE A 182 15.17 -7.44 3.16
N ALA A 183 14.24 -6.73 3.79
CA ALA A 183 14.02 -6.77 5.22
C ALA A 183 13.70 -8.17 5.72
N LEU A 184 12.78 -8.89 5.04
CA LEU A 184 12.42 -10.27 5.39
C LEU A 184 13.62 -11.22 5.28
N ILE A 185 14.44 -11.08 4.24
CA ILE A 185 15.66 -11.87 4.09
C ILE A 185 16.62 -11.59 5.24
N LEU A 186 16.87 -10.33 5.56
CA LEU A 186 17.77 -9.95 6.66
C LEU A 186 17.28 -10.49 8.02
N VAL A 187 15.99 -10.32 8.32
CA VAL A 187 15.41 -10.84 9.57
C VAL A 187 15.46 -12.37 9.61
N PHE A 188 15.25 -13.06 8.49
CA PHE A 188 15.40 -14.52 8.40
C PHE A 188 16.83 -14.99 8.75
N PHE A 189 17.84 -14.21 8.39
CA PHE A 189 19.24 -14.45 8.78
C PHE A 189 19.59 -13.91 10.17
N GLY A 190 18.62 -13.42 10.94
CA GLY A 190 18.81 -12.93 12.31
C GLY A 190 19.36 -11.51 12.41
N PHE A 191 19.42 -10.75 11.31
CA PHE A 191 19.83 -9.34 11.35
C PHE A 191 18.73 -8.48 11.96
N LYS A 192 19.17 -7.52 12.79
CA LYS A 192 18.33 -6.47 13.37
C LYS A 192 18.85 -5.12 12.94
N MET A 193 18.09 -4.05 13.22
CA MET A 193 18.49 -2.69 12.90
C MET A 193 19.87 -2.33 13.48
N GLU A 194 20.18 -2.83 14.68
CA GLU A 194 21.44 -2.65 15.38
C GLU A 194 22.63 -3.35 14.70
N SER A 195 22.36 -4.37 13.89
CA SER A 195 23.39 -5.12 13.14
C SER A 195 23.81 -4.42 11.85
N LEU A 196 23.08 -3.38 11.44
CA LEU A 196 23.39 -2.62 10.23
C LEU A 196 24.52 -1.61 10.51
N PRO A 197 25.38 -1.32 9.50
CA PRO A 197 26.34 -0.22 9.60
C PRO A 197 25.65 1.09 9.96
N PHE A 198 26.26 1.86 10.87
CA PHE A 198 25.69 3.11 11.40
C PHE A 198 25.17 4.06 10.32
N PHE A 199 25.92 4.25 9.23
CA PHE A 199 25.52 5.16 8.15
C PHE A 199 24.23 4.70 7.43
N ILE A 200 23.99 3.39 7.33
CA ILE A 200 22.75 2.84 6.74
C ILE A 200 21.58 3.04 7.70
N SER A 201 21.75 2.66 8.96
CA SER A 201 20.70 2.80 9.98
C SER A 201 20.31 4.25 10.21
N ASP A 202 21.29 5.18 10.31
CA ASP A 202 21.03 6.62 10.46
C ASP A 202 20.31 7.19 9.23
N THR A 203 20.74 6.84 8.01
CA THR A 203 20.07 7.30 6.77
C THR A 203 18.63 6.83 6.70
N LEU A 204 18.38 5.55 6.98
CA LEU A 204 17.02 4.99 6.97
C LEU A 204 16.13 5.68 8.01
N THR A 205 16.66 5.89 9.21
CA THR A 205 15.95 6.57 10.31
C THR A 205 15.58 8.01 9.92
N ARG A 206 16.50 8.78 9.35
CA ARG A 206 16.21 10.13 8.87
C ARG A 206 15.17 10.16 7.77
N LEU A 207 15.22 9.21 6.83
CA LEU A 207 14.21 9.09 5.77
C LEU A 207 12.84 8.72 6.34
N SER A 208 12.77 7.88 7.37
CA SER A 208 11.50 7.47 7.97
C SER A 208 10.81 8.60 8.71
N VAL A 209 11.57 9.47 9.39
CA VAL A 209 11.02 10.60 10.16
C VAL A 209 10.24 11.58 9.30
N ILE A 210 10.61 11.75 8.04
CA ILE A 210 9.92 12.67 7.13
C ILE A 210 8.60 12.09 6.56
N MET A 211 8.30 10.83 6.77
CA MET A 211 7.12 10.18 6.20
C MET A 211 5.82 10.84 6.68
N THR A 212 5.59 10.88 7.99
CA THR A 212 4.33 11.37 8.56
C THR A 212 4.04 12.83 8.18
N PRO A 213 4.96 13.78 8.37
CA PRO A 213 4.69 15.19 8.05
C PRO A 213 4.55 15.47 6.53
N LEU A 214 5.14 14.64 5.67
CA LEU A 214 4.98 14.82 4.22
C LEU A 214 3.72 14.18 3.64
N VAL A 215 3.16 13.18 4.29
CA VAL A 215 1.95 12.48 3.80
C VAL A 215 0.68 13.22 4.21
N LEU A 216 0.69 13.87 5.37
CA LEU A 216 -0.43 14.66 5.91
C LEU A 216 -0.49 16.05 5.34
#